data_d0c87886e27b5dc1b6607dfe4f6399c2
#
_entry.id   d0c87886e27b5dc1b6607dfe4f6399c2
#
_cell.length_a   1.000
_cell.length_b   1.000
_cell.length_c   1.000
_cell.angle_alpha   90.00
_cell.angle_beta   90.00
_cell.angle_gamma   90.00
#
_symmetry.space_group_name_H-M   'P 1'
#
loop_
_entity.id
_entity.type
_entity.pdbx_description
1 polymer ?
#
loop_
_entity_poly.entity_id
_entity_poly.type
_entity_poly.pdbx_seq_one_letter_code
_entity_poly.pdbx_strand_id
1 'polypeptide(L)'
;MKAKVCAAIDAWAAKVEALAQDIEREPELGFKETKTAAKVTAFLQQLGLAPQTGLALTGVKARVVSGRPGPTVAVLGELDAIGCPDSCKADPLTGAAHACGHNLQVATMAAVACGITQSGVLSELSGDAVFFGVPAEEYVCLLYTSPSPRDRT
;
A
#
# COMPACT_ATOMS: atom_id res chain seq x y z
N MET A 1 -12.78 -17.53 -10.17
CA MET A 1 -11.74 -16.69 -9.56
C MET A 1 -12.20 -15.25 -9.31
N LYS A 2 -12.47 -14.41 -10.34
CA LYS A 2 -12.84 -12.99 -10.17
C LYS A 2 -13.95 -12.75 -9.14
N ALA A 3 -15.08 -13.46 -9.23
CA ALA A 3 -16.22 -13.28 -8.30
C ALA A 3 -15.83 -13.58 -6.83
N LYS A 4 -15.01 -14.59 -6.58
CA LYS A 4 -14.52 -14.90 -5.22
C LYS A 4 -13.64 -13.77 -4.66
N VAL A 5 -12.74 -13.22 -5.50
CA VAL A 5 -11.86 -12.11 -5.13
C VAL A 5 -12.68 -10.85 -4.82
N CYS A 6 -13.64 -10.48 -5.69
CA CYS A 6 -14.51 -9.33 -5.47
C CYS A 6 -15.32 -9.49 -4.17
N ALA A 7 -15.93 -10.65 -3.93
CA ALA A 7 -16.68 -10.90 -2.70
C ALA A 7 -15.82 -10.80 -1.43
N ALA A 8 -14.55 -11.24 -1.49
CA ALA A 8 -13.62 -11.09 -0.38
C ALA A 8 -13.28 -9.61 -0.12
N ILE A 9 -13.07 -8.84 -1.17
CA ILE A 9 -12.84 -7.38 -1.06
C ILE A 9 -14.07 -6.70 -0.48
N ASP A 10 -15.27 -7.01 -0.98
CA ASP A 10 -16.54 -6.44 -0.49
C ASP A 10 -16.74 -6.72 1.01
N ALA A 11 -16.40 -7.93 1.45
CA ALA A 11 -16.48 -8.28 2.88
C ALA A 11 -15.52 -7.48 3.78
N TRP A 12 -14.46 -6.93 3.22
CA TRP A 12 -13.47 -6.11 3.92
C TRP A 12 -13.60 -4.61 3.63
N ALA A 13 -14.55 -4.20 2.80
CA ALA A 13 -14.68 -2.82 2.32
C ALA A 13 -14.64 -1.79 3.45
N ALA A 14 -15.44 -1.97 4.50
CA ALA A 14 -15.47 -1.05 5.65
C ALA A 14 -14.11 -0.90 6.34
N LYS A 15 -13.30 -1.96 6.43
CA LYS A 15 -11.96 -1.89 7.02
C LYS A 15 -10.96 -1.22 6.09
N VAL A 16 -11.09 -1.44 4.78
CA VAL A 16 -10.26 -0.80 3.76
C VAL A 16 -10.54 0.70 3.72
N GLU A 17 -11.81 1.10 3.75
CA GLU A 17 -12.22 2.50 3.83
C GLU A 17 -11.74 3.17 5.11
N ALA A 18 -11.87 2.49 6.26
CA ALA A 18 -11.35 2.99 7.52
C ALA A 18 -9.82 3.21 7.48
N LEU A 19 -9.07 2.28 6.88
CA LEU A 19 -7.63 2.44 6.70
C LEU A 19 -7.30 3.70 5.89
N ALA A 20 -7.99 3.93 4.76
CA ALA A 20 -7.78 5.13 3.93
C ALA A 20 -8.05 6.41 4.71
N GLN A 21 -9.16 6.45 5.47
CA GLN A 21 -9.55 7.60 6.27
C GLN A 21 -8.61 7.84 7.45
N ASP A 22 -8.13 6.78 8.11
CA ASP A 22 -7.21 6.89 9.23
C ASP A 22 -5.83 7.40 8.79
N ILE A 23 -5.37 6.99 7.59
CA ILE A 23 -4.15 7.54 6.99
C ILE A 23 -4.36 9.02 6.64
N GLU A 24 -5.49 9.37 6.01
CA GLU A 24 -5.80 10.74 5.62
C GLU A 24 -5.82 11.72 6.81
N ARG A 25 -6.31 11.27 7.98
CA ARG A 25 -6.39 12.10 9.20
C ARG A 25 -5.04 12.40 9.84
N GLU A 26 -4.04 11.59 9.57
CA GLU A 26 -2.71 11.72 10.15
C GLU A 26 -1.63 11.70 9.05
N PRO A 27 -1.64 12.71 8.14
CA PRO A 27 -0.70 12.73 7.02
C PRO A 27 0.72 12.96 7.51
N GLU A 28 1.65 12.16 6.99
CA GLU A 28 3.08 12.22 7.32
C GLU A 28 3.91 12.44 6.06
N LEU A 29 4.87 13.36 6.13
CA LEU A 29 5.80 13.64 5.03
C LEU A 29 6.76 12.46 4.81
N GLY A 30 7.36 12.39 3.64
CA GLY A 30 8.31 11.36 3.26
C GLY A 30 9.41 11.12 4.28
N PHE A 31 9.79 9.86 4.48
CA PHE A 31 10.69 9.33 5.49
C PHE A 31 10.26 9.57 6.96
N LYS A 32 9.02 10.01 7.18
CA LYS A 32 8.42 10.21 8.50
C LYS A 32 7.13 9.42 8.70
N GLU A 33 6.77 8.56 7.77
CA GLU A 33 5.51 7.81 7.67
C GLU A 33 5.42 6.68 8.71
N THR A 34 5.78 6.95 9.95
CA THR A 34 5.86 5.93 11.02
C THR A 34 4.48 5.43 11.43
N LYS A 35 3.48 6.31 11.54
CA LYS A 35 2.11 5.94 11.86
C LYS A 35 1.43 5.25 10.68
N THR A 36 1.64 5.76 9.48
CA THR A 36 1.11 5.17 8.24
C THR A 36 1.64 3.76 8.07
N ALA A 37 2.95 3.56 8.21
CA ALA A 37 3.60 2.24 8.17
C ALA A 37 3.04 1.29 9.24
N ALA A 38 2.80 1.78 10.46
CA ALA A 38 2.22 0.98 11.54
C ALA A 38 0.78 0.54 11.21
N LYS A 39 -0.05 1.45 10.66
CA LYS A 39 -1.43 1.15 10.23
C LYS A 39 -1.45 0.09 9.13
N VAL A 40 -0.60 0.23 8.12
CA VAL A 40 -0.45 -0.74 7.02
C VAL A 40 0.02 -2.09 7.56
N THR A 41 1.02 -2.09 8.43
CA THR A 41 1.52 -3.31 9.08
C THR A 41 0.42 -4.04 9.82
N ALA A 42 -0.33 -3.33 10.67
CA ALA A 42 -1.43 -3.91 11.45
C ALA A 42 -2.54 -4.47 10.55
N PHE A 43 -2.86 -3.78 9.45
CA PHE A 43 -3.85 -4.26 8.48
C PHE A 43 -3.39 -5.57 7.80
N LEU A 44 -2.16 -5.62 7.32
CA LEU A 44 -1.61 -6.84 6.69
C LEU A 44 -1.51 -8.01 7.67
N GLN A 45 -1.20 -7.75 8.94
CA GLN A 45 -1.24 -8.77 10.00
C GLN A 45 -2.65 -9.33 10.24
N GLN A 46 -3.70 -8.51 10.15
CA GLN A 46 -5.09 -9.00 10.25
C GLN A 46 -5.45 -9.96 9.10
N LEU A 47 -4.76 -9.88 7.97
CA LEU A 47 -4.90 -10.82 6.84
C LEU A 47 -4.10 -12.11 7.03
N GLY A 48 -3.40 -12.27 8.15
CA GLY A 48 -2.54 -13.43 8.43
C GLY A 48 -1.15 -13.34 7.79
N LEU A 49 -0.75 -12.16 7.32
CA LEU A 49 0.58 -11.95 6.73
C LEU A 49 1.61 -11.57 7.82
N ALA A 50 2.89 -11.77 7.51
CA ALA A 50 4.02 -11.40 8.34
C ALA A 50 4.83 -10.27 7.67
N PRO A 51 4.44 -8.98 7.84
CA PRO A 51 5.12 -7.88 7.21
C PRO A 51 6.53 -7.67 7.77
N GLN A 52 7.48 -7.37 6.88
CA GLN A 52 8.77 -6.80 7.21
C GLN A 52 8.62 -5.27 7.25
N THR A 53 9.16 -4.64 8.27
CA THR A 53 9.08 -3.19 8.48
C THR A 53 10.47 -2.54 8.51
N GLY A 54 10.53 -1.22 8.45
CA GLY A 54 11.79 -0.47 8.51
C GLY A 54 12.62 -0.54 7.24
N LEU A 55 12.04 -0.94 6.12
CA LEU A 55 12.70 -0.93 4.83
C LEU A 55 12.80 0.51 4.34
N ALA A 56 14.00 0.94 3.92
CA ALA A 56 14.24 2.33 3.56
C ALA A 56 13.64 3.33 4.59
N LEU A 57 13.84 3.07 5.88
CA LEU A 57 13.37 3.77 7.09
C LEU A 57 11.94 3.39 7.52
N THR A 58 10.92 3.63 6.72
CA THR A 58 9.51 3.46 7.09
C THR A 58 8.77 2.43 6.25
N GLY A 59 9.39 1.93 5.18
CA GLY A 59 8.73 1.01 4.25
C GLY A 59 8.32 -0.32 4.87
N VAL A 60 7.25 -0.87 4.30
CA VAL A 60 6.62 -2.13 4.72
C VAL A 60 6.56 -3.09 3.54
N LYS A 61 6.83 -4.37 3.76
CA LYS A 61 6.75 -5.40 2.73
C LYS A 61 6.11 -6.67 3.27
N ALA A 62 5.12 -7.20 2.59
CA ALA A 62 4.56 -8.52 2.86
C ALA A 62 4.55 -9.39 1.61
N ARG A 63 4.73 -10.69 1.77
CA ARG A 63 4.72 -11.66 0.66
C ARG A 63 3.66 -12.72 0.90
N VAL A 64 2.93 -13.04 -0.14
CA VAL A 64 2.00 -14.17 -0.23
C VAL A 64 2.60 -15.19 -1.17
N VAL A 65 2.85 -16.39 -0.67
CA VAL A 65 3.45 -17.49 -1.42
C VAL A 65 2.36 -18.47 -1.83
N SER A 66 2.20 -18.72 -3.12
CA SER A 66 1.21 -19.69 -3.62
C SER A 66 1.65 -21.14 -3.45
N GLY A 67 2.94 -21.38 -3.25
CA GLY A 67 3.54 -22.71 -3.24
C GLY A 67 3.67 -23.34 -4.63
N ARG A 68 3.36 -22.60 -5.70
CA ARG A 68 3.43 -23.07 -7.10
C ARG A 68 4.40 -22.20 -7.90
N PRO A 69 5.19 -22.78 -8.79
CA PRO A 69 6.11 -22.02 -9.63
C PRO A 69 5.38 -20.99 -10.48
N GLY A 70 5.97 -19.80 -10.63
CA GLY A 70 5.42 -18.72 -11.44
C GLY A 70 6.11 -17.39 -11.15
N PRO A 71 5.68 -16.32 -11.80
CA PRO A 71 6.23 -15.00 -11.59
C PRO A 71 5.87 -14.44 -10.21
N THR A 72 6.68 -13.52 -9.71
CA THR A 72 6.31 -12.69 -8.56
C THR A 72 5.75 -11.37 -9.07
N VAL A 73 4.55 -11.01 -8.62
CA VAL A 73 3.89 -9.74 -8.94
C VAL A 73 3.95 -8.83 -7.72
N ALA A 74 4.41 -7.61 -7.90
CA ALA A 74 4.43 -6.59 -6.86
C ALA A 74 3.22 -5.66 -6.99
N VAL A 75 2.60 -5.33 -5.86
CA VAL A 75 1.59 -4.28 -5.73
C VAL A 75 2.14 -3.24 -4.75
N LEU A 76 2.22 -1.99 -5.20
CA LEU A 76 2.80 -0.90 -4.45
C LEU A 76 1.70 0.04 -3.94
N GLY A 77 1.91 0.60 -2.76
CA GLY A 77 1.15 1.70 -2.20
C GLY A 77 2.13 2.67 -1.54
N GLU A 78 2.07 3.94 -1.90
CA GLU A 78 2.95 4.99 -1.40
C GLU A 78 2.44 5.51 -0.05
N LEU A 79 3.35 5.63 0.93
CA LEU A 79 2.97 5.87 2.33
C LEU A 79 2.88 7.35 2.67
N ASP A 80 3.61 8.20 1.95
CA ASP A 80 3.81 9.60 2.27
C ASP A 80 2.66 10.50 1.83
N ALA A 81 2.60 11.64 2.47
CA ALA A 81 1.79 12.80 2.11
C ALA A 81 2.69 13.88 1.56
N ILE A 82 2.13 14.82 0.79
CA ILE A 82 2.83 15.96 0.23
C ILE A 82 2.69 17.19 1.14
N GLY A 83 3.66 18.10 1.12
CA GLY A 83 3.54 19.43 1.72
C GLY A 83 2.53 20.28 0.95
N CYS A 84 1.34 20.46 1.51
CA CYS A 84 0.25 21.23 0.92
C CYS A 84 -0.50 22.02 2.01
N PRO A 85 0.12 23.07 2.58
CA PRO A 85 -0.44 23.79 3.73
C PRO A 85 -1.77 24.49 3.44
N ASP A 86 -2.07 24.77 2.18
CA ASP A 86 -3.33 25.38 1.74
C ASP A 86 -4.50 24.38 1.68
N SER A 87 -4.24 23.08 1.86
CA SER A 87 -5.30 22.09 1.92
C SER A 87 -6.12 22.22 3.20
N CYS A 88 -7.44 22.14 3.08
CA CYS A 88 -8.34 22.14 4.26
C CYS A 88 -8.15 20.89 5.15
N LYS A 89 -7.41 19.89 4.69
CA LYS A 89 -7.06 18.66 5.42
C LYS A 89 -5.57 18.62 5.81
N ALA A 90 -4.84 19.73 5.67
CA ALA A 90 -3.45 19.78 6.05
C ALA A 90 -3.27 19.64 7.56
N ASP A 91 -2.27 18.87 7.96
CA ASP A 91 -1.82 18.86 9.34
C ASP A 91 -1.30 20.26 9.71
N PRO A 92 -1.79 20.85 10.79
CA PRO A 92 -1.50 22.26 11.11
C PRO A 92 -0.03 22.50 11.51
N LEU A 93 0.70 21.46 11.90
CA LEU A 93 2.10 21.59 12.33
C LEU A 93 3.08 21.34 11.18
N THR A 94 2.78 20.38 10.31
CA THR A 94 3.69 19.97 9.25
C THR A 94 3.31 20.49 7.88
N GLY A 95 2.07 20.93 7.70
CA GLY A 95 1.50 21.27 6.40
C GLY A 95 1.30 20.07 5.48
N ALA A 96 1.43 18.86 5.99
CA ALA A 96 1.25 17.65 5.20
C ALA A 96 -0.24 17.42 4.88
N ALA A 97 -0.54 16.95 3.68
CA ALA A 97 -1.87 16.49 3.28
C ALA A 97 -1.79 15.38 2.23
N HIS A 98 -2.74 14.44 2.25
CA HIS A 98 -2.85 13.42 1.20
C HIS A 98 -3.52 13.97 -0.07
N ALA A 99 -2.95 15.06 -0.61
CA ALA A 99 -3.47 15.73 -1.81
C ALA A 99 -3.24 14.92 -3.10
N CYS A 100 -2.21 14.05 -3.12
CA CYS A 100 -1.94 13.13 -4.23
C CYS A 100 -2.75 11.82 -4.15
N GLY A 101 -3.43 11.57 -3.03
CA GLY A 101 -4.30 10.39 -2.88
C GLY A 101 -3.59 9.10 -2.49
N HIS A 102 -2.36 9.15 -1.94
CA HIS A 102 -1.60 7.98 -1.53
C HIS A 102 -2.33 7.14 -0.47
N ASN A 103 -3.13 7.76 0.40
CA ASN A 103 -4.00 7.06 1.34
C ASN A 103 -4.98 6.09 0.63
N LEU A 104 -5.55 6.49 -0.53
CA LEU A 104 -6.43 5.65 -1.34
C LEU A 104 -5.63 4.57 -2.09
N GLN A 105 -4.43 4.91 -2.53
CA GLN A 105 -3.54 3.97 -3.20
C GLN A 105 -3.12 2.83 -2.25
N VAL A 106 -2.73 3.16 -1.01
CA VAL A 106 -2.44 2.19 0.05
C VAL A 106 -3.66 1.32 0.37
N ALA A 107 -4.84 1.94 0.48
CA ALA A 107 -6.09 1.20 0.71
C ALA A 107 -6.42 0.25 -0.46
N THR A 108 -6.14 0.66 -1.69
CA THR A 108 -6.29 -0.21 -2.87
C THR A 108 -5.32 -1.39 -2.83
N MET A 109 -4.06 -1.16 -2.47
CA MET A 109 -3.09 -2.25 -2.25
C MET A 109 -3.58 -3.22 -1.18
N ALA A 110 -4.10 -2.70 -0.06
CA ALA A 110 -4.67 -3.50 1.02
C ALA A 110 -5.91 -4.31 0.57
N ALA A 111 -6.77 -3.73 -0.27
CA ALA A 111 -7.91 -4.43 -0.86
C ALA A 111 -7.47 -5.60 -1.76
N VAL A 112 -6.42 -5.40 -2.56
CA VAL A 112 -5.83 -6.48 -3.37
C VAL A 112 -5.29 -7.59 -2.47
N ALA A 113 -4.61 -7.25 -1.37
CA ALA A 113 -4.14 -8.22 -0.39
C ALA A 113 -5.31 -9.02 0.22
N CYS A 114 -6.42 -8.37 0.59
CA CYS A 114 -7.64 -9.04 1.03
C CYS A 114 -8.16 -10.02 -0.03
N GLY A 115 -8.29 -9.55 -1.27
CA GLY A 115 -8.79 -10.36 -2.37
C GLY A 115 -7.99 -11.63 -2.58
N ILE A 116 -6.67 -11.57 -2.49
CA ILE A 116 -5.78 -12.72 -2.68
C ILE A 116 -5.81 -13.65 -1.46
N THR A 117 -5.76 -13.11 -0.23
CA THR A 117 -5.60 -13.93 0.97
C THR A 117 -6.93 -14.50 1.50
N GLN A 118 -8.04 -13.76 1.36
CA GLN A 118 -9.31 -14.11 1.98
C GLN A 118 -10.31 -14.81 1.03
N SER A 119 -10.04 -14.83 -0.26
CA SER A 119 -10.95 -15.43 -1.25
C SER A 119 -10.78 -16.95 -1.44
N GLY A 120 -9.71 -17.52 -0.89
CA GLY A 120 -9.34 -18.93 -1.13
C GLY A 120 -8.74 -19.21 -2.50
N VAL A 121 -8.51 -18.19 -3.34
CA VAL A 121 -7.94 -18.37 -4.70
C VAL A 121 -6.44 -18.64 -4.71
N LEU A 122 -5.75 -18.51 -3.59
CA LEU A 122 -4.30 -18.65 -3.50
C LEU A 122 -3.82 -20.00 -4.04
N SER A 123 -4.57 -21.09 -3.77
CA SER A 123 -4.28 -22.43 -4.30
C SER A 123 -4.48 -22.56 -5.81
N GLU A 124 -5.20 -21.62 -6.43
CA GLU A 124 -5.45 -21.59 -7.87
C GLU A 124 -4.39 -20.73 -8.61
N LEU A 125 -3.61 -19.92 -7.88
CA LEU A 125 -2.58 -19.03 -8.44
C LEU A 125 -1.25 -19.77 -8.64
N SER A 126 -0.45 -19.29 -9.58
CA SER A 126 0.94 -19.69 -9.79
C SER A 126 1.84 -18.48 -9.59
N GLY A 127 2.95 -18.66 -8.87
CA GLY A 127 3.83 -17.58 -8.47
C GLY A 127 3.33 -16.86 -7.21
N ASP A 128 3.94 -15.76 -6.87
CA ASP A 128 3.73 -15.05 -5.60
C ASP A 128 3.23 -13.63 -5.81
N ALA A 129 2.62 -13.07 -4.78
CA ALA A 129 2.31 -11.65 -4.70
C ALA A 129 3.12 -10.99 -3.59
N VAL A 130 3.61 -9.78 -3.83
CA VAL A 130 4.32 -8.97 -2.84
C VAL A 130 3.65 -7.62 -2.74
N PHE A 131 3.37 -7.18 -1.53
CA PHE A 131 2.76 -5.90 -1.21
C PHE A 131 3.81 -5.00 -0.58
N PHE A 132 4.01 -3.82 -1.16
CA PHE A 132 4.97 -2.83 -0.69
C PHE A 132 4.25 -1.56 -0.25
N GLY A 133 4.42 -1.16 1.00
CA GLY A 133 4.26 0.22 1.43
C GLY A 133 5.57 0.95 1.18
N VAL A 134 5.60 1.82 0.17
CA VAL A 134 6.80 2.52 -0.30
C VAL A 134 6.89 3.89 0.35
N PRO A 135 8.02 4.25 1.00
CA PRO A 135 8.19 5.57 1.61
C PRO A 135 8.64 6.64 0.61
N ALA A 136 8.32 7.89 0.91
CA ALA A 136 8.94 9.09 0.34
C ALA A 136 8.90 9.19 -1.19
N GLU A 137 7.79 8.80 -1.81
CA GLU A 137 7.61 8.90 -3.26
C GLU A 137 7.73 10.36 -3.72
N GLU A 138 7.16 11.28 -2.98
CA GLU A 138 7.15 12.72 -3.28
C GLU A 138 8.55 13.36 -3.23
N TYR A 139 9.51 12.74 -2.55
CA TYR A 139 10.90 13.20 -2.51
C TYR A 139 11.79 12.49 -3.53
N VAL A 140 11.47 11.25 -3.85
CA VAL A 140 12.23 10.41 -4.78
C VAL A 140 11.25 9.90 -5.81
N CYS A 141 10.86 10.76 -6.75
CA CYS A 141 9.90 10.38 -7.79
C CYS A 141 10.30 9.06 -8.45
N LEU A 142 9.54 8.00 -8.17
CA LEU A 142 9.76 6.66 -8.75
C LEU A 142 9.76 6.70 -10.29
N LEU A 143 9.01 7.64 -10.87
CA LEU A 143 9.01 7.87 -12.31
C LEU A 143 10.34 8.42 -12.82
N TYR A 144 11.11 9.09 -11.95
CA TYR A 144 12.44 9.63 -12.30
C TYR A 144 13.53 8.56 -12.21
N THR A 145 13.33 7.56 -11.36
CA THR A 145 14.32 6.50 -11.09
C THR A 145 14.00 5.19 -11.78
N SER A 146 12.76 5.00 -12.25
CA SER A 146 12.36 3.81 -13.00
C SER A 146 12.61 4.00 -14.49
N PRO A 147 13.38 3.11 -15.14
CA PRO A 147 13.59 3.18 -16.58
C PRO A 147 12.24 3.04 -17.31
N SER A 148 11.84 4.11 -17.99
CA SER A 148 10.67 4.09 -18.86
C SER A 148 10.97 3.26 -20.12
N PRO A 149 9.98 2.58 -20.73
CA PRO A 149 10.15 1.98 -22.05
C PRO A 149 10.63 2.96 -23.12
N ARG A 150 10.45 4.29 -22.91
CA ARG A 150 10.94 5.35 -23.81
C ARG A 150 12.43 5.66 -23.63
N ASP A 151 13.04 5.25 -22.52
CA ASP A 151 14.48 5.50 -22.24
C ASP A 151 15.38 4.45 -22.91
N ARG A 152 14.82 3.56 -23.73
CA ARG A 152 15.53 2.51 -24.47
C ARG A 152 15.88 2.88 -25.91
N THR A 153 15.80 4.14 -26.26
CA THR A 153 16.20 4.62 -27.60
C THR A 153 17.58 5.29 -27.58
#